data_65866f3f1315a13d3f213706aad6678e
#
_entry.id   65866f3f1315a13d3f213706aad6678e
#
_cell.length_a   1.000
_cell.length_b   1.000
_cell.length_c   1.000
_cell.angle_alpha   90.00
_cell.angle_beta   90.00
_cell.angle_gamma   90.00
#
_symmetry.space_group_name_H-M   'P 1'
#
loop_
_entity.id
_entity.type
_entity.pdbx_description
1 polymer ?
#
loop_
_entity_poly.entity_id
_entity_poly.type
_entity_poly.pdbx_seq_one_letter_code
_entity_poly.pdbx_strand_id
1 'polypeptide(L)'
;PDNIPFTPKHYLPISVKDIKENDFTFVFGFPGRTNEYLPSIAIEKIITDTNPARIEVRDIALKTLDEKMRADDATRIKYASKYASVANYWKKWIGETKGLKKSNAVAKKQQYENSLISKNPEIKNSLSEFNKLYNQQAPYALNNAYYTEILRNAETLTLANQFYSFIQAYEAGKTDEKSVNSFKNRLSAFYKDYDGELDAKVTAKLLALYANKTQPEFLPKGFEQFKEVNQNLQILENWSRNSVISGRNSVNGSTMYSDINKVFSNLPELVKTVKTDPIFQTLTQMKETYLS
;
A
#
# COMPACT_ATOMS: atom_id res chain seq x y z
N PRO A 1 -12.19 33.98 2.53
CA PRO A 1 -12.69 34.08 1.16
C PRO A 1 -14.04 33.37 1.08
N ASP A 2 -15.03 34.05 0.52
CA ASP A 2 -16.37 33.49 0.35
C ASP A 2 -16.33 32.33 -0.63
N ASN A 3 -16.97 31.24 -0.28
CA ASN A 3 -17.07 30.06 -1.14
C ASN A 3 -18.16 30.32 -2.19
N ILE A 4 -17.77 30.89 -3.33
CA ILE A 4 -18.69 31.14 -4.46
C ILE A 4 -18.58 30.03 -5.49
N PRO A 5 -19.68 29.64 -6.16
CA PRO A 5 -19.66 28.63 -7.21
C PRO A 5 -18.69 29.02 -8.34
N PHE A 6 -17.82 28.10 -8.72
CA PHE A 6 -16.94 28.31 -9.86
C PHE A 6 -17.73 28.26 -11.17
N THR A 7 -17.62 29.32 -11.98
CA THR A 7 -18.21 29.38 -13.33
C THR A 7 -17.11 29.18 -14.37
N PRO A 8 -16.98 27.99 -14.98
CA PRO A 8 -15.94 27.72 -15.97
C PRO A 8 -16.22 28.52 -17.26
N LYS A 9 -15.14 28.99 -17.90
CA LYS A 9 -15.25 29.65 -19.22
C LYS A 9 -15.60 28.67 -20.32
N HIS A 10 -15.30 27.39 -20.11
CA HIS A 10 -15.61 26.29 -21.04
C HIS A 10 -15.82 24.99 -20.26
N TYR A 11 -16.66 24.12 -20.78
CA TYR A 11 -16.90 22.77 -20.24
C TYR A 11 -17.09 21.77 -21.38
N LEU A 12 -16.78 20.51 -21.12
CA LEU A 12 -17.03 19.41 -22.05
C LEU A 12 -18.47 18.90 -21.85
N PRO A 13 -19.28 18.83 -22.92
CA PRO A 13 -20.63 18.28 -22.82
C PRO A 13 -20.57 16.77 -22.56
N ILE A 14 -21.48 16.30 -21.72
CA ILE A 14 -21.66 14.87 -21.45
C ILE A 14 -22.85 14.37 -22.28
N SER A 15 -22.63 13.39 -23.18
CA SER A 15 -23.71 12.73 -23.89
C SER A 15 -24.39 11.71 -22.98
N VAL A 16 -25.72 11.77 -22.92
CA VAL A 16 -26.57 10.78 -22.23
C VAL A 16 -27.17 9.75 -23.22
N LYS A 17 -26.70 9.73 -24.47
CA LYS A 17 -27.11 8.69 -25.44
C LYS A 17 -26.53 7.36 -25.01
N ASP A 18 -27.38 6.31 -25.11
CA ASP A 18 -26.94 4.94 -24.88
C ASP A 18 -25.85 4.54 -25.86
N ILE A 19 -24.86 3.82 -25.34
CA ILE A 19 -23.82 3.13 -26.15
C ILE A 19 -24.27 1.68 -26.30
N LYS A 20 -24.33 1.20 -27.50
CA LYS A 20 -24.72 -0.18 -27.82
C LYS A 20 -23.50 -1.04 -28.03
N GLU A 21 -23.69 -2.35 -27.96
CA GLU A 21 -22.66 -3.31 -28.34
C GLU A 21 -22.27 -3.10 -29.79
N ASN A 22 -20.96 -3.08 -30.09
CA ASN A 22 -20.32 -2.77 -31.37
C ASN A 22 -20.30 -1.28 -31.78
N ASP A 23 -20.75 -0.35 -30.95
CA ASP A 23 -20.50 1.06 -31.20
C ASP A 23 -19.01 1.38 -31.11
N PHE A 24 -18.53 2.28 -31.99
CA PHE A 24 -17.16 2.76 -31.91
C PHE A 24 -16.99 3.65 -30.70
N THR A 25 -16.04 3.29 -29.83
CA THR A 25 -15.65 4.11 -28.69
C THR A 25 -14.14 4.23 -28.61
N PHE A 26 -13.65 5.33 -28.05
CA PHE A 26 -12.23 5.49 -27.77
C PHE A 26 -12.01 6.24 -26.45
N VAL A 27 -10.85 6.01 -25.83
CA VAL A 27 -10.41 6.72 -24.65
C VAL A 27 -9.24 7.63 -25.05
N PHE A 28 -9.41 8.93 -24.82
CA PHE A 28 -8.36 9.90 -25.05
C PHE A 28 -7.48 10.01 -23.79
N GLY A 29 -6.27 9.47 -23.87
CA GLY A 29 -5.32 9.48 -22.76
C GLY A 29 -4.13 8.57 -23.02
N PHE A 30 -3.10 8.73 -22.19
CA PHE A 30 -1.92 7.88 -22.23
C PHE A 30 -2.03 6.74 -21.19
N PRO A 31 -1.60 5.50 -21.52
CA PRO A 31 -1.47 4.45 -20.53
C PRO A 31 -0.40 4.87 -19.50
N GLY A 32 -0.62 4.56 -18.23
CA GLY A 32 0.34 4.91 -17.19
C GLY A 32 1.64 4.10 -17.29
N ARG A 33 1.53 2.78 -17.47
CA ARG A 33 2.67 1.87 -17.61
C ARG A 33 2.25 0.59 -18.31
N THR A 34 3.09 0.12 -19.24
CA THR A 34 2.96 -1.18 -19.90
C THR A 34 4.26 -1.98 -19.75
N ASN A 35 4.18 -3.31 -19.74
CA ASN A 35 5.31 -4.22 -19.67
C ASN A 35 5.21 -5.24 -20.82
N GLU A 36 5.57 -4.83 -22.03
CA GLU A 36 5.44 -5.67 -23.23
C GLU A 36 6.50 -6.77 -23.32
N TYR A 37 7.72 -6.47 -22.88
CA TYR A 37 8.91 -7.30 -23.14
C TYR A 37 9.25 -8.26 -22.00
N LEU A 38 8.31 -8.61 -21.15
CA LEU A 38 8.53 -9.61 -20.10
C LEU A 38 8.64 -11.01 -20.69
N PRO A 39 9.52 -11.88 -20.16
CA PRO A 39 9.54 -13.30 -20.52
C PRO A 39 8.33 -14.03 -19.96
N SER A 40 8.04 -15.22 -20.52
CA SER A 40 6.86 -16.02 -20.14
C SER A 40 6.81 -16.33 -18.65
N ILE A 41 7.94 -16.67 -18.04
CA ILE A 41 8.05 -16.93 -16.60
C ILE A 41 7.67 -15.71 -15.74
N ALA A 42 8.01 -14.48 -16.17
CA ALA A 42 7.62 -13.28 -15.45
C ALA A 42 6.11 -13.06 -15.48
N ILE A 43 5.46 -13.32 -16.63
CA ILE A 43 4.00 -13.24 -16.77
C ILE A 43 3.33 -14.30 -15.88
N GLU A 44 3.87 -15.52 -15.85
CA GLU A 44 3.38 -16.58 -14.98
C GLU A 44 3.44 -16.14 -13.50
N LYS A 45 4.59 -15.62 -13.02
CA LYS A 45 4.74 -15.15 -11.63
C LYS A 45 3.83 -13.97 -11.28
N ILE A 46 3.49 -13.11 -12.22
CA ILE A 46 2.48 -12.07 -12.03
C ILE A 46 1.10 -12.70 -11.77
N ILE A 47 0.72 -13.71 -12.54
CA ILE A 47 -0.59 -14.37 -12.47
C ILE A 47 -0.73 -15.24 -11.22
N THR A 48 0.33 -15.96 -10.83
CA THR A 48 0.30 -16.97 -9.78
C THR A 48 0.65 -16.45 -8.40
N ASP A 49 1.55 -15.48 -8.31
CA ASP A 49 2.18 -15.08 -7.05
C ASP A 49 1.81 -13.63 -6.67
N THR A 50 2.29 -12.64 -7.42
CA THR A 50 2.25 -11.25 -6.96
C THR A 50 0.88 -10.58 -7.06
N ASN A 51 0.12 -10.80 -8.15
CA ASN A 51 -1.22 -10.23 -8.26
C ASN A 51 -2.19 -10.85 -7.26
N PRO A 52 -2.25 -12.18 -7.04
CA PRO A 52 -3.08 -12.78 -6.00
C PRO A 52 -2.80 -12.20 -4.60
N ALA A 53 -1.54 -12.06 -4.22
CA ALA A 53 -1.15 -11.48 -2.92
C ALA A 53 -1.66 -10.03 -2.77
N ARG A 54 -1.46 -9.20 -3.79
CA ARG A 54 -1.93 -7.80 -3.79
C ARG A 54 -3.45 -7.69 -3.77
N ILE A 55 -4.14 -8.55 -4.50
CA ILE A 55 -5.62 -8.62 -4.51
C ILE A 55 -6.12 -9.01 -3.13
N GLU A 56 -5.53 -10.02 -2.47
CA GLU A 56 -5.93 -10.50 -1.16
C GLU A 56 -5.81 -9.41 -0.09
N VAL A 57 -4.69 -8.67 -0.04
CA VAL A 57 -4.50 -7.55 0.89
C VAL A 57 -5.57 -6.48 0.70
N ARG A 58 -5.81 -6.06 -0.55
CA ARG A 58 -6.78 -5.01 -0.84
C ARG A 58 -8.22 -5.46 -0.65
N ASP A 59 -8.53 -6.72 -0.90
CA ASP A 59 -9.86 -7.29 -0.65
C ASP A 59 -10.22 -7.20 0.83
N ILE A 60 -9.29 -7.55 1.73
CA ILE A 60 -9.46 -7.41 3.17
C ILE A 60 -9.66 -5.95 3.57
N ALA A 61 -8.82 -5.04 3.07
CA ALA A 61 -8.93 -3.62 3.38
C ALA A 61 -10.27 -3.06 2.89
N LEU A 62 -10.65 -3.30 1.62
CA LEU A 62 -11.90 -2.82 1.04
C LEU A 62 -13.14 -3.33 1.77
N LYS A 63 -13.20 -4.63 2.11
CA LYS A 63 -14.32 -5.20 2.86
C LYS A 63 -14.45 -4.54 4.24
N THR A 64 -13.34 -4.35 4.94
CA THR A 64 -13.36 -3.73 6.27
C THR A 64 -13.77 -2.26 6.22
N LEU A 65 -13.29 -1.52 5.22
CA LEU A 65 -13.71 -0.13 4.99
C LEU A 65 -15.19 -0.05 4.61
N ASP A 66 -15.66 -0.89 3.69
CA ASP A 66 -17.06 -0.90 3.22
C ASP A 66 -18.06 -1.17 4.35
N GLU A 67 -17.75 -2.12 5.25
CA GLU A 67 -18.58 -2.41 6.43
C GLU A 67 -18.84 -1.15 7.27
N LYS A 68 -17.79 -0.38 7.56
CA LYS A 68 -17.92 0.85 8.37
C LYS A 68 -18.57 1.99 7.57
N MET A 69 -18.22 2.14 6.29
CA MET A 69 -18.76 3.18 5.41
C MET A 69 -20.27 3.01 5.16
N ARG A 70 -20.78 1.78 5.16
CA ARG A 70 -22.22 1.50 5.07
C ARG A 70 -22.96 1.78 6.37
N ALA A 71 -22.29 1.65 7.50
CA ALA A 71 -22.87 1.88 8.81
C ALA A 71 -22.87 3.35 9.25
N ASP A 72 -22.00 4.19 8.66
CA ASP A 72 -21.79 5.57 9.06
C ASP A 72 -21.48 6.49 7.86
N ASP A 73 -22.38 7.42 7.58
CA ASP A 73 -22.27 8.37 6.47
C ASP A 73 -21.08 9.33 6.62
N ALA A 74 -20.73 9.73 7.84
CA ALA A 74 -19.57 10.58 8.08
C ALA A 74 -18.26 9.86 7.70
N THR A 75 -18.12 8.59 8.09
CA THR A 75 -17.01 7.73 7.66
C THR A 75 -17.03 7.53 6.13
N ARG A 76 -18.22 7.33 5.55
CA ARG A 76 -18.34 7.16 4.09
C ARG A 76 -17.80 8.36 3.33
N ILE A 77 -18.09 9.57 3.77
CA ILE A 77 -17.60 10.81 3.15
C ILE A 77 -16.07 10.91 3.31
N LYS A 78 -15.54 10.70 4.51
CA LYS A 78 -14.09 10.77 4.79
C LYS A 78 -13.28 9.76 3.99
N TYR A 79 -13.79 8.52 3.87
CA TYR A 79 -13.04 7.40 3.29
C TYR A 79 -13.33 7.14 1.82
N ALA A 80 -14.29 7.86 1.20
CA ALA A 80 -14.67 7.64 -0.21
C ALA A 80 -13.48 7.70 -1.18
N SER A 81 -12.63 8.73 -1.07
CA SER A 81 -11.46 8.90 -1.93
C SER A 81 -10.41 7.81 -1.70
N LYS A 82 -10.17 7.47 -0.43
CA LYS A 82 -9.25 6.38 -0.06
C LYS A 82 -9.74 5.03 -0.57
N TYR A 83 -11.01 4.71 -0.35
CA TYR A 83 -11.64 3.50 -0.86
C TYR A 83 -11.51 3.39 -2.38
N ALA A 84 -11.82 4.47 -3.10
CA ALA A 84 -11.68 4.52 -4.56
C ALA A 84 -10.24 4.27 -5.02
N SER A 85 -9.25 4.83 -4.31
CA SER A 85 -7.83 4.64 -4.60
C SER A 85 -7.38 3.19 -4.37
N VAL A 86 -7.81 2.56 -3.28
CA VAL A 86 -7.54 1.14 -3.00
C VAL A 86 -8.19 0.25 -4.06
N ALA A 87 -9.48 0.51 -4.37
CA ALA A 87 -10.27 -0.25 -5.33
C ALA A 87 -9.73 -0.16 -6.77
N ASN A 88 -9.13 0.97 -7.16
CA ASN A 88 -8.58 1.18 -8.51
C ASN A 88 -7.52 0.12 -8.86
N TYR A 89 -6.50 -0.05 -8.04
CA TYR A 89 -5.47 -1.06 -8.25
C TYR A 89 -5.97 -2.49 -8.01
N TRP A 90 -6.90 -2.70 -7.07
CA TRP A 90 -7.55 -3.99 -6.87
C TRP A 90 -8.25 -4.47 -8.15
N LYS A 91 -9.07 -3.60 -8.77
CA LYS A 91 -9.73 -3.88 -10.05
C LYS A 91 -8.71 -4.09 -11.17
N LYS A 92 -7.64 -3.27 -11.21
CA LYS A 92 -6.56 -3.40 -12.21
C LYS A 92 -5.92 -4.79 -12.17
N TRP A 93 -5.54 -5.30 -11.00
CA TRP A 93 -4.88 -6.61 -10.91
C TRP A 93 -5.82 -7.78 -11.15
N ILE A 94 -7.09 -7.67 -10.75
CA ILE A 94 -8.12 -8.66 -11.11
C ILE A 94 -8.30 -8.70 -12.63
N GLY A 95 -8.45 -7.53 -13.27
CA GLY A 95 -8.62 -7.41 -14.70
C GLY A 95 -7.40 -7.90 -15.49
N GLU A 96 -6.19 -7.53 -15.05
CA GLU A 96 -4.92 -7.97 -15.62
C GLU A 96 -4.78 -9.49 -15.55
N THR A 97 -4.97 -10.09 -14.37
CA THR A 97 -4.90 -11.55 -14.19
C THR A 97 -5.91 -12.29 -15.06
N LYS A 98 -7.17 -11.80 -15.10
CA LYS A 98 -8.22 -12.35 -15.95
C LYS A 98 -7.89 -12.23 -17.43
N GLY A 99 -7.39 -11.07 -17.85
CA GLY A 99 -7.00 -10.80 -19.23
C GLY A 99 -5.85 -11.68 -19.70
N LEU A 100 -4.79 -11.78 -18.90
CA LEU A 100 -3.63 -12.62 -19.20
C LEU A 100 -3.99 -14.12 -19.29
N LYS A 101 -4.85 -14.61 -18.39
CA LYS A 101 -5.37 -15.99 -18.44
C LYS A 101 -6.25 -16.21 -19.67
N LYS A 102 -7.22 -15.32 -19.93
CA LYS A 102 -8.15 -15.45 -21.08
C LYS A 102 -7.44 -15.42 -22.43
N SER A 103 -6.38 -14.64 -22.55
CA SER A 103 -5.59 -14.52 -23.78
C SER A 103 -4.53 -15.62 -23.96
N ASN A 104 -4.38 -16.54 -23.00
CA ASN A 104 -3.29 -17.53 -22.94
C ASN A 104 -1.90 -16.87 -23.07
N ALA A 105 -1.71 -15.73 -22.39
CA ALA A 105 -0.53 -14.88 -22.55
C ALA A 105 0.80 -15.63 -22.31
N VAL A 106 0.86 -16.50 -21.30
CA VAL A 106 2.05 -17.32 -21.00
C VAL A 106 2.38 -18.23 -22.18
N ALA A 107 1.42 -19.01 -22.67
CA ALA A 107 1.64 -19.94 -23.77
C ALA A 107 2.05 -19.21 -25.08
N LYS A 108 1.40 -18.08 -25.39
CA LYS A 108 1.76 -17.24 -26.55
C LYS A 108 3.19 -16.71 -26.43
N LYS A 109 3.59 -16.27 -25.24
CA LYS A 109 4.95 -15.77 -25.02
C LYS A 109 5.97 -16.91 -25.12
N GLN A 110 5.68 -18.11 -24.62
CA GLN A 110 6.52 -19.30 -24.77
C GLN A 110 6.67 -19.69 -26.24
N GLN A 111 5.59 -19.64 -27.04
CA GLN A 111 5.67 -19.87 -28.49
C GLN A 111 6.59 -18.85 -29.18
N TYR A 112 6.47 -17.58 -28.80
CA TYR A 112 7.35 -16.52 -29.32
C TYR A 112 8.82 -16.76 -28.91
N GLU A 113 9.08 -17.09 -27.64
CA GLU A 113 10.42 -17.43 -27.14
C GLU A 113 11.03 -18.62 -27.91
N ASN A 114 10.24 -19.66 -28.16
CA ASN A 114 10.67 -20.81 -28.96
C ASN A 114 11.02 -20.41 -30.42
N SER A 115 10.25 -19.48 -31.00
CA SER A 115 10.56 -18.95 -32.35
C SER A 115 11.84 -18.12 -32.37
N LEU A 116 12.16 -17.43 -31.29
CA LEU A 116 13.45 -16.72 -31.16
C LEU A 116 14.63 -17.71 -31.06
N ILE A 117 14.49 -18.76 -30.24
CA ILE A 117 15.50 -19.81 -30.09
C ILE A 117 15.80 -20.49 -31.44
N SER A 118 14.77 -20.75 -32.25
CA SER A 118 14.91 -21.35 -33.59
C SER A 118 15.72 -20.46 -34.53
N LYS A 119 15.63 -19.15 -34.39
CA LYS A 119 16.37 -18.16 -35.21
C LYS A 119 17.76 -17.87 -34.65
N ASN A 120 17.92 -17.90 -33.35
CA ASN A 120 19.18 -17.67 -32.65
C ASN A 120 19.27 -18.61 -31.42
N PRO A 121 19.95 -19.77 -31.55
CA PRO A 121 20.04 -20.76 -30.48
C PRO A 121 20.71 -20.25 -29.20
N GLU A 122 21.53 -19.20 -29.24
CA GLU A 122 22.19 -18.63 -28.05
C GLU A 122 21.17 -18.03 -27.06
N ILE A 123 20.00 -17.58 -27.55
CA ILE A 123 18.92 -17.05 -26.72
C ILE A 123 18.40 -18.10 -25.71
N LYS A 124 18.52 -19.38 -26.02
CA LYS A 124 18.13 -20.48 -25.13
C LYS A 124 18.79 -20.39 -23.76
N ASN A 125 20.10 -20.08 -23.74
CA ASN A 125 20.84 -19.95 -22.48
C ASN A 125 20.33 -18.77 -21.63
N SER A 126 20.08 -17.62 -22.26
CA SER A 126 19.53 -16.43 -21.59
C SER A 126 18.14 -16.70 -21.03
N LEU A 127 17.26 -17.36 -21.78
CA LEU A 127 15.92 -17.71 -21.29
C LEU A 127 15.96 -18.74 -20.16
N SER A 128 16.88 -19.70 -20.21
CA SER A 128 17.11 -20.65 -19.11
C SER A 128 17.57 -19.94 -17.84
N GLU A 129 18.49 -18.98 -17.97
CA GLU A 129 18.94 -18.19 -16.81
C GLU A 129 17.82 -17.29 -16.27
N PHE A 130 16.97 -16.67 -17.11
CA PHE A 130 15.77 -15.98 -16.66
C PHE A 130 14.86 -16.88 -15.85
N ASN A 131 14.55 -18.09 -16.33
CA ASN A 131 13.72 -19.05 -15.60
C ASN A 131 14.30 -19.36 -14.20
N LYS A 132 15.60 -19.59 -14.12
CA LYS A 132 16.28 -19.83 -12.85
C LYS A 132 16.19 -18.63 -11.92
N LEU A 133 16.52 -17.42 -12.39
CA LEU A 133 16.53 -16.20 -11.60
C LEU A 133 15.12 -15.81 -11.13
N TYR A 134 14.09 -15.89 -11.98
CA TYR A 134 12.70 -15.62 -11.57
C TYR A 134 12.19 -16.61 -10.54
N ASN A 135 12.57 -17.90 -10.62
CA ASN A 135 12.21 -18.87 -9.59
C ASN A 135 12.93 -18.61 -8.27
N GLN A 136 14.19 -18.22 -8.29
CA GLN A 136 14.95 -17.82 -7.10
C GLN A 136 14.38 -16.52 -6.47
N GLN A 137 13.94 -15.57 -7.30
CA GLN A 137 13.36 -14.31 -6.85
C GLN A 137 11.92 -14.47 -6.32
N ALA A 138 11.18 -15.49 -6.74
CA ALA A 138 9.74 -15.61 -6.48
C ALA A 138 9.36 -15.47 -5.00
N PRO A 139 10.03 -16.12 -4.02
CA PRO A 139 9.70 -15.95 -2.61
C PRO A 139 9.91 -14.50 -2.13
N TYR A 140 10.97 -13.83 -2.57
CA TYR A 140 11.23 -12.42 -2.25
C TYR A 140 10.21 -11.49 -2.89
N ALA A 141 9.83 -11.73 -4.15
CA ALA A 141 8.82 -10.95 -4.85
C ALA A 141 7.43 -11.09 -4.20
N LEU A 142 7.09 -12.28 -3.73
CA LEU A 142 5.85 -12.55 -3.00
C LEU A 142 5.83 -11.84 -1.65
N ASN A 143 6.91 -11.96 -0.86
CA ASN A 143 7.03 -11.23 0.40
C ASN A 143 6.96 -9.72 0.19
N ASN A 144 7.66 -9.19 -0.82
CA ASN A 144 7.59 -7.78 -1.18
C ASN A 144 6.17 -7.34 -1.56
N ALA A 145 5.40 -8.18 -2.24
CA ALA A 145 4.01 -7.88 -2.59
C ALA A 145 3.14 -7.74 -1.34
N TYR A 146 3.22 -8.66 -0.37
CA TYR A 146 2.52 -8.55 0.91
C TYR A 146 3.00 -7.34 1.71
N TYR A 147 4.30 -7.22 1.93
CA TYR A 147 4.89 -6.13 2.70
C TYR A 147 4.47 -4.74 2.18
N THR A 148 4.66 -4.48 0.90
CA THR A 148 4.38 -3.16 0.31
C THR A 148 2.89 -2.83 0.31
N GLU A 149 2.02 -3.82 0.05
CA GLU A 149 0.58 -3.59 0.06
C GLU A 149 0.02 -3.42 1.46
N ILE A 150 0.53 -4.15 2.45
CA ILE A 150 0.13 -3.98 3.85
C ILE A 150 0.53 -2.60 4.36
N LEU A 151 1.77 -2.17 4.10
CA LEU A 151 2.20 -0.81 4.47
C LEU A 151 1.34 0.29 3.84
N ARG A 152 0.82 0.09 2.64
CA ARG A 152 -0.02 1.08 1.95
C ARG A 152 -1.45 1.12 2.45
N ASN A 153 -1.97 0.02 2.96
CA ASN A 153 -3.38 -0.13 3.31
C ASN A 153 -3.63 -0.07 4.82
N ALA A 154 -2.60 -0.22 5.66
CA ALA A 154 -2.62 0.07 7.09
C ALA A 154 -2.13 1.50 7.34
N GLU A 155 -3.03 2.43 7.66
CA GLU A 155 -2.72 3.86 7.77
C GLU A 155 -1.70 4.14 8.86
N THR A 156 -1.83 3.48 10.00
CA THR A 156 -0.89 3.60 11.12
C THR A 156 0.52 3.17 10.74
N LEU A 157 0.68 2.08 9.96
CA LEU A 157 1.98 1.63 9.46
C LEU A 157 2.53 2.57 8.38
N THR A 158 1.65 3.10 7.50
CA THR A 158 2.04 4.15 6.54
C THR A 158 2.60 5.37 7.27
N LEU A 159 1.93 5.79 8.34
CA LEU A 159 2.35 6.94 9.13
C LEU A 159 3.66 6.68 9.88
N ALA A 160 3.80 5.50 10.48
CA ALA A 160 5.06 5.06 11.10
C ALA A 160 6.23 5.08 10.09
N ASN A 161 5.98 4.68 8.84
CA ASN A 161 6.99 4.74 7.78
C ASN A 161 7.37 6.18 7.38
N GLN A 162 6.43 7.14 7.48
CA GLN A 162 6.74 8.55 7.30
C GLN A 162 7.61 9.09 8.44
N PHE A 163 7.29 8.72 9.69
CA PHE A 163 8.14 9.04 10.85
C PHE A 163 9.52 8.40 10.74
N TYR A 164 9.61 7.15 10.29
CA TYR A 164 10.89 6.50 10.05
C TYR A 164 11.77 7.31 9.09
N SER A 165 11.22 7.72 7.95
CA SER A 165 11.95 8.53 6.97
C SER A 165 12.33 9.91 7.52
N PHE A 166 11.45 10.54 8.29
CA PHE A 166 11.71 11.82 8.95
C PHE A 166 12.84 11.70 9.98
N ILE A 167 12.80 10.67 10.83
CA ILE A 167 13.82 10.44 11.86
C ILE A 167 15.17 10.15 11.23
N GLN A 168 15.24 9.33 10.20
CA GLN A 168 16.47 9.08 9.44
C GLN A 168 17.10 10.37 8.88
N ALA A 169 16.26 11.25 8.32
CA ALA A 169 16.72 12.54 7.82
C ALA A 169 17.19 13.47 8.97
N TYR A 170 16.46 13.46 10.08
CA TYR A 170 16.82 14.24 11.28
C TYR A 170 18.16 13.82 11.87
N GLU A 171 18.35 12.51 12.10
CA GLU A 171 19.60 11.95 12.65
C GLU A 171 20.79 12.15 11.71
N ALA A 172 20.54 12.20 10.40
CA ALA A 172 21.56 12.52 9.40
C ALA A 172 21.86 14.03 9.25
N GLY A 173 21.22 14.89 10.07
CA GLY A 173 21.39 16.35 10.00
C GLY A 173 20.84 16.96 8.70
N LYS A 174 19.91 16.29 8.01
CA LYS A 174 19.32 16.70 6.72
C LYS A 174 17.93 17.36 6.85
N THR A 175 17.50 17.69 8.06
CA THR A 175 16.23 18.38 8.30
C THR A 175 16.47 19.86 8.56
N ASP A 176 15.77 20.71 7.82
CA ASP A 176 15.64 22.13 8.02
C ASP A 176 14.23 22.51 8.49
N GLU A 177 14.00 23.75 8.84
CA GLU A 177 12.70 24.25 9.30
C GLU A 177 11.61 24.01 8.23
N LYS A 178 11.92 24.14 6.96
CA LYS A 178 10.99 23.93 5.84
C LYS A 178 10.54 22.46 5.79
N SER A 179 11.45 21.51 5.94
CA SER A 179 11.14 20.08 5.95
C SER A 179 10.32 19.69 7.17
N VAL A 180 10.63 20.24 8.34
CA VAL A 180 9.84 20.05 9.58
C VAL A 180 8.41 20.58 9.39
N ASN A 181 8.25 21.81 8.88
CA ASN A 181 6.95 22.40 8.64
C ASN A 181 6.15 21.64 7.56
N SER A 182 6.80 21.16 6.52
CA SER A 182 6.18 20.31 5.51
C SER A 182 5.68 18.99 6.12
N PHE A 183 6.45 18.39 7.02
CA PHE A 183 6.03 17.15 7.71
C PHE A 183 4.84 17.42 8.65
N LYS A 184 4.88 18.48 9.46
CA LYS A 184 3.75 18.89 10.31
C LYS A 184 2.46 19.08 9.51
N ASN A 185 2.53 19.77 8.37
CA ASN A 185 1.35 20.01 7.52
C ASN A 185 0.76 18.70 6.97
N ARG A 186 1.61 17.74 6.57
CA ARG A 186 1.13 16.40 6.15
C ARG A 186 0.46 15.65 7.28
N LEU A 187 1.02 15.71 8.49
CA LEU A 187 0.42 15.07 9.67
C LEU A 187 -0.92 15.72 10.02
N SER A 188 -1.01 17.04 10.01
CA SER A 188 -2.26 17.77 10.27
C SER A 188 -3.36 17.38 9.27
N ALA A 189 -3.01 17.27 7.99
CA ALA A 189 -3.94 16.80 6.96
C ALA A 189 -4.37 15.34 7.18
N PHE A 190 -3.44 14.47 7.58
CA PHE A 190 -3.71 13.07 7.86
C PHE A 190 -4.70 12.91 9.03
N TYR A 191 -4.42 13.53 10.18
CA TYR A 191 -5.25 13.36 11.39
C TYR A 191 -6.64 13.95 11.26
N LYS A 192 -6.87 14.87 10.32
CA LYS A 192 -8.18 15.44 10.05
C LYS A 192 -9.21 14.38 9.63
N ASP A 193 -8.78 13.39 8.83
CA ASP A 193 -9.68 12.38 8.27
C ASP A 193 -9.39 10.96 8.79
N TYR A 194 -8.46 10.81 9.72
CA TYR A 194 -8.05 9.51 10.27
C TYR A 194 -9.09 8.95 11.26
N ASP A 195 -9.48 7.69 11.06
CA ASP A 195 -10.29 6.90 11.99
C ASP A 195 -9.45 5.76 12.57
N GLY A 196 -8.94 5.96 13.78
CA GLY A 196 -8.05 5.00 14.43
C GLY A 196 -8.70 3.66 14.80
N GLU A 197 -10.04 3.60 15.00
CA GLU A 197 -10.74 2.33 15.27
C GLU A 197 -10.89 1.52 13.99
N LEU A 198 -11.22 2.18 12.91
CA LEU A 198 -11.33 1.55 11.60
C LEU A 198 -9.97 1.04 11.12
N ASP A 199 -8.93 1.89 11.25
CA ASP A 199 -7.57 1.49 10.87
C ASP A 199 -7.03 0.35 11.72
N ALA A 200 -7.32 0.31 13.04
CA ALA A 200 -6.94 -0.81 13.89
C ALA A 200 -7.56 -2.14 13.40
N LYS A 201 -8.82 -2.12 12.96
CA LYS A 201 -9.48 -3.32 12.39
C LYS A 201 -8.84 -3.75 11.07
N VAL A 202 -8.54 -2.80 10.18
CA VAL A 202 -7.83 -3.08 8.92
C VAL A 202 -6.45 -3.65 9.22
N THR A 203 -5.67 -2.96 10.05
CA THR A 203 -4.29 -3.34 10.39
C THR A 203 -4.23 -4.71 11.07
N ALA A 204 -5.17 -5.04 11.98
CA ALA A 204 -5.23 -6.34 12.64
C ALA A 204 -5.38 -7.49 11.63
N LYS A 205 -6.32 -7.34 10.68
CA LYS A 205 -6.54 -8.35 9.64
C LYS A 205 -5.34 -8.46 8.69
N LEU A 206 -4.72 -7.35 8.35
CA LEU A 206 -3.56 -7.33 7.45
C LEU A 206 -2.30 -7.89 8.11
N LEU A 207 -2.07 -7.65 9.40
CA LEU A 207 -0.97 -8.28 10.14
C LEU A 207 -1.18 -9.79 10.29
N ALA A 208 -2.44 -10.23 10.51
CA ALA A 208 -2.76 -11.66 10.52
C ALA A 208 -2.48 -12.30 9.16
N LEU A 209 -2.88 -11.65 8.08
CA LEU A 209 -2.55 -12.11 6.72
C LEU A 209 -1.04 -12.22 6.53
N TYR A 210 -0.27 -11.17 6.89
CA TYR A 210 1.18 -11.16 6.79
C TYR A 210 1.84 -12.30 7.55
N ALA A 211 1.46 -12.48 8.82
CA ALA A 211 2.02 -13.53 9.68
C ALA A 211 1.69 -14.96 9.21
N ASN A 212 0.54 -15.15 8.52
CA ASN A 212 0.14 -16.46 8.02
C ASN A 212 0.64 -16.77 6.60
N LYS A 213 0.95 -15.76 5.78
CA LYS A 213 1.33 -15.93 4.36
C LYS A 213 2.81 -15.76 4.09
N THR A 214 3.51 -15.02 4.96
CA THR A 214 4.94 -14.80 4.82
C THR A 214 5.69 -16.05 5.24
N GLN A 215 6.68 -16.46 4.45
CA GLN A 215 7.56 -17.59 4.78
C GLN A 215 8.37 -17.27 6.04
N PRO A 216 8.70 -18.28 6.87
CA PRO A 216 9.36 -18.06 8.17
C PRO A 216 10.64 -17.24 8.09
N GLU A 217 11.44 -17.41 7.03
CA GLU A 217 12.69 -16.67 6.81
C GLU A 217 12.48 -15.16 6.55
N PHE A 218 11.31 -14.76 6.10
CA PHE A 218 10.94 -13.36 5.85
C PHE A 218 10.02 -12.77 6.93
N LEU A 219 9.65 -13.58 7.92
CA LEU A 219 8.78 -13.14 9.00
C LEU A 219 9.64 -12.53 10.12
N PRO A 220 9.39 -11.28 10.56
CA PRO A 220 10.12 -10.68 11.68
C PRO A 220 9.95 -11.52 12.93
N LYS A 221 11.00 -11.61 13.74
CA LYS A 221 10.97 -12.35 14.99
C LYS A 221 9.85 -11.89 15.91
N GLY A 222 9.05 -12.81 16.43
CA GLY A 222 7.92 -12.52 17.31
C GLY A 222 6.62 -12.18 16.57
N PHE A 223 6.60 -12.18 15.24
CA PHE A 223 5.39 -11.88 14.46
C PHE A 223 4.38 -13.03 14.44
N GLU A 224 4.74 -14.20 14.93
CA GLU A 224 3.82 -15.33 15.16
C GLU A 224 2.62 -14.92 16.05
N GLN A 225 2.80 -13.95 16.93
CA GLN A 225 1.74 -13.40 17.77
C GLN A 225 0.61 -12.74 16.96
N PHE A 226 0.89 -12.30 15.71
CA PHE A 226 -0.10 -11.63 14.88
C PHE A 226 -0.96 -12.56 14.02
N LYS A 227 -0.83 -13.89 14.15
CA LYS A 227 -1.60 -14.85 13.35
C LYS A 227 -3.12 -14.78 13.59
N GLU A 228 -3.53 -14.39 14.81
CA GLU A 228 -4.93 -14.35 15.22
C GLU A 228 -5.50 -12.93 15.22
N VAL A 229 -6.55 -12.69 14.42
CA VAL A 229 -7.14 -11.35 14.23
C VAL A 229 -7.68 -10.75 15.53
N ASN A 230 -8.38 -11.53 16.36
CA ASN A 230 -8.97 -11.01 17.60
C ASN A 230 -7.88 -10.61 18.61
N GLN A 231 -6.79 -11.36 18.69
CA GLN A 231 -5.63 -11.00 19.50
C GLN A 231 -4.98 -9.74 18.97
N ASN A 232 -4.84 -9.60 17.66
CA ASN A 232 -4.28 -8.41 17.03
C ASN A 232 -5.10 -7.17 17.32
N LEU A 233 -6.43 -7.27 17.32
CA LEU A 233 -7.30 -6.15 17.69
C LEU A 233 -7.01 -5.66 19.10
N GLN A 234 -6.89 -6.55 20.08
CA GLN A 234 -6.56 -6.20 21.48
C GLN A 234 -5.16 -5.53 21.57
N ILE A 235 -4.18 -6.08 20.86
CA ILE A 235 -2.82 -5.51 20.81
C ILE A 235 -2.87 -4.09 20.21
N LEU A 236 -3.55 -3.92 19.08
CA LEU A 236 -3.61 -2.63 18.38
C LEU A 236 -4.44 -1.59 19.13
N GLU A 237 -5.51 -1.99 19.81
CA GLU A 237 -6.26 -1.10 20.69
C GLU A 237 -5.38 -0.60 21.84
N ASN A 238 -4.58 -1.48 22.43
CA ASN A 238 -3.63 -1.09 23.47
C ASN A 238 -2.54 -0.17 22.92
N TRP A 239 -1.96 -0.49 21.76
CA TRP A 239 -1.00 0.38 21.10
C TRP A 239 -1.60 1.74 20.77
N SER A 240 -2.81 1.77 20.20
CA SER A 240 -3.50 3.01 19.86
C SER A 240 -3.65 3.96 21.05
N ARG A 241 -3.88 3.42 22.26
CA ARG A 241 -3.98 4.23 23.49
C ARG A 241 -2.63 4.82 23.94
N ASN A 242 -1.54 4.10 23.64
CA ASN A 242 -0.20 4.41 24.14
C ASN A 242 0.75 4.96 23.05
N SER A 243 0.27 5.10 21.82
CA SER A 243 1.07 5.52 20.68
C SER A 243 0.92 7.01 20.40
N VAL A 244 2.04 7.69 20.19
CA VAL A 244 2.11 9.05 19.65
C VAL A 244 1.71 9.05 18.18
N ILE A 245 2.05 7.98 17.46
CA ILE A 245 1.71 7.82 16.03
C ILE A 245 0.20 7.66 15.82
N SER A 246 -0.52 7.02 16.74
CA SER A 246 -1.98 6.99 16.68
C SER A 246 -2.63 8.36 16.99
N GLY A 247 -1.84 9.32 17.44
CA GLY A 247 -2.28 10.65 17.83
C GLY A 247 -2.90 10.75 19.23
N ARG A 248 -2.99 9.66 19.99
CA ARG A 248 -3.69 9.63 21.29
C ARG A 248 -2.77 9.84 22.47
N ASN A 249 -1.50 9.47 22.37
CA ASN A 249 -0.53 9.73 23.44
C ASN A 249 0.13 11.10 23.26
N SER A 250 0.45 11.74 24.38
CA SER A 250 1.04 13.08 24.39
C SER A 250 2.57 13.05 24.38
N VAL A 251 3.13 14.03 23.69
CA VAL A 251 4.55 14.38 23.71
C VAL A 251 4.67 15.89 23.82
N ASN A 252 5.64 16.38 24.58
CA ASN A 252 5.78 17.80 24.86
C ASN A 252 4.49 18.45 25.46
N GLY A 253 3.66 17.66 26.16
CA GLY A 253 2.42 18.11 26.78
C GLY A 253 1.26 18.33 25.81
N SER A 254 1.29 17.71 24.61
CA SER A 254 0.22 17.77 23.63
C SER A 254 0.12 16.50 22.81
N THR A 255 -1.00 16.29 22.11
CA THR A 255 -1.19 15.19 21.16
C THR A 255 -1.18 15.70 19.73
N MET A 256 -1.06 14.80 18.74
CA MET A 256 -1.11 15.15 17.32
C MET A 256 -2.47 15.77 16.92
N TYR A 257 -3.54 15.44 17.66
CA TYR A 257 -4.88 16.03 17.43
C TYR A 257 -5.08 17.39 18.09
N SER A 258 -4.48 17.62 19.28
CA SER A 258 -4.75 18.82 20.05
C SER A 258 -3.89 20.00 19.62
N ASP A 259 -2.59 19.83 19.50
CA ASP A 259 -1.64 20.86 19.04
C ASP A 259 -0.35 20.25 18.52
N ILE A 260 -0.29 20.06 17.22
CA ILE A 260 0.89 19.50 16.55
C ILE A 260 2.12 20.42 16.64
N ASN A 261 1.94 21.73 16.74
CA ASN A 261 3.07 22.65 16.88
C ASN A 261 3.76 22.45 18.23
N LYS A 262 2.97 22.23 19.29
CA LYS A 262 3.50 21.93 20.60
C LYS A 262 4.19 20.57 20.65
N VAL A 263 3.63 19.56 19.97
CA VAL A 263 4.28 18.24 19.79
C VAL A 263 5.67 18.40 19.17
N PHE A 264 5.81 19.26 18.18
CA PHE A 264 7.07 19.51 17.46
C PHE A 264 7.97 20.60 18.10
N SER A 265 7.60 21.16 19.25
CA SER A 265 8.40 22.21 19.92
C SER A 265 9.75 21.71 20.44
N ASN A 266 9.87 20.40 20.69
CA ASN A 266 11.12 19.76 21.10
C ASN A 266 11.32 18.49 20.26
N LEU A 267 12.04 18.62 19.15
CA LEU A 267 12.30 17.51 18.22
C LEU A 267 13.10 16.35 18.82
N PRO A 268 14.17 16.58 19.61
CA PRO A 268 14.86 15.49 20.29
C PRO A 268 13.95 14.61 21.13
N GLU A 269 13.04 15.20 21.92
CA GLU A 269 12.09 14.47 22.75
C GLU A 269 11.02 13.74 21.89
N LEU A 270 10.53 14.37 20.83
CA LEU A 270 9.62 13.74 19.88
C LEU A 270 10.28 12.50 19.25
N VAL A 271 11.47 12.63 18.72
CA VAL A 271 12.22 11.54 18.09
C VAL A 271 12.44 10.40 19.06
N LYS A 272 12.89 10.70 20.29
CA LYS A 272 13.08 9.71 21.34
C LYS A 272 11.77 8.95 21.64
N THR A 273 10.67 9.66 21.81
CA THR A 273 9.37 9.07 22.12
C THR A 273 8.84 8.22 20.97
N VAL A 274 8.95 8.69 19.72
CA VAL A 274 8.52 7.92 18.55
C VAL A 274 9.35 6.65 18.37
N LYS A 275 10.65 6.67 18.64
CA LYS A 275 11.51 5.47 18.56
C LYS A 275 11.11 4.37 19.55
N THR A 276 10.47 4.70 20.65
CA THR A 276 9.93 3.73 21.62
C THR A 276 8.46 3.39 21.41
N ASP A 277 7.82 4.02 20.42
CA ASP A 277 6.42 3.76 20.07
C ASP A 277 6.24 2.33 19.52
N PRO A 278 5.29 1.53 20.03
CA PRO A 278 5.13 0.14 19.61
C PRO A 278 4.81 -0.03 18.12
N ILE A 279 4.10 0.93 17.53
CA ILE A 279 3.77 0.92 16.10
C ILE A 279 5.05 1.18 15.29
N PHE A 280 5.86 2.13 15.72
CA PHE A 280 7.16 2.42 15.10
C PHE A 280 8.12 1.24 15.18
N GLN A 281 8.20 0.59 16.34
CA GLN A 281 9.03 -0.60 16.54
C GLN A 281 8.59 -1.77 15.67
N THR A 282 7.29 -2.00 15.55
CA THR A 282 6.73 -3.03 14.66
C THR A 282 7.10 -2.76 13.19
N LEU A 283 6.94 -1.53 12.73
CA LEU A 283 7.37 -1.15 11.38
C LEU A 283 8.88 -1.36 11.19
N THR A 284 9.69 -0.93 12.16
CA THR A 284 11.16 -1.05 12.08
C THR A 284 11.58 -2.50 11.93
N GLN A 285 11.00 -3.40 12.72
CA GLN A 285 11.24 -4.85 12.60
C GLN A 285 10.86 -5.38 11.21
N MET A 286 9.70 -4.98 10.68
CA MET A 286 9.29 -5.35 9.32
C MET A 286 10.29 -4.86 8.27
N LYS A 287 10.79 -3.63 8.41
CA LYS A 287 11.75 -3.04 7.47
C LYS A 287 13.13 -3.72 7.55
N GLU A 288 13.63 -3.97 8.75
CA GLU A 288 14.93 -4.62 8.95
C GLU A 288 14.92 -6.03 8.37
N THR A 289 13.87 -6.82 8.62
CA THR A 289 13.72 -8.16 8.05
C THR A 289 13.56 -8.11 6.52
N TYR A 290 12.90 -7.09 5.99
CA TYR A 290 12.74 -6.93 4.53
C TYR A 290 14.04 -6.52 3.85
N LEU A 291 14.92 -5.77 4.51
CA LEU A 291 16.19 -5.27 3.96
C LEU A 291 17.38 -6.21 4.18
N SER A 292 17.25 -7.20 5.08
CA SER A 292 18.26 -8.25 5.33
C SER A 292 18.22 -9.33 4.26
#